data_26210ab948511f79ff27be5fa4112039
#
_entry.id   26210ab948511f79ff27be5fa4112039
#
_cell.length_a   1.000
_cell.length_b   1.000
_cell.length_c   1.000
_cell.angle_alpha   90.00
_cell.angle_beta   90.00
_cell.angle_gamma   90.00
#
_symmetry.space_group_name_H-M   'P 1'
#
loop_
_entity.id
_entity.type
_entity.pdbx_description
1 polymer ?
#
loop_
_entity_poly.entity_id
_entity_poly.type
_entity_poly.pdbx_seq_one_letter_code
_entity_poly.pdbx_strand_id
1 'polypeptide(L)'
;MRFLVLMAEEDHFDKWEAADHALRERVIADFNAFDEAVRARGEIVAGDALDRPETARTVRPGVGRPVTDGPFAETVEQLGGFYLIDVPDHATAVKVAALLPREYTVEVRPALEVVL
;
A
#
# COMPACT_ATOMS: atom_id res chain seq x y z
N MET A 1 0.37 -13.70 -12.23
CA MET A 1 -0.48 -13.75 -11.04
C MET A 1 -0.46 -12.38 -10.35
N ARG A 2 -1.61 -11.87 -9.98
CA ARG A 2 -1.70 -10.53 -9.39
C ARG A 2 -1.71 -10.56 -7.88
N PHE A 3 -1.09 -9.56 -7.30
CA PHE A 3 -1.02 -9.37 -5.84
C PHE A 3 -1.29 -7.92 -5.48
N LEU A 4 -2.11 -7.72 -4.46
CA LEU A 4 -2.28 -6.42 -3.84
C LEU A 4 -1.23 -6.27 -2.74
N VAL A 5 -0.50 -5.17 -2.77
CA VAL A 5 0.55 -4.84 -1.82
C VAL A 5 0.09 -3.61 -1.05
N LEU A 6 -0.19 -3.77 0.23
CA LEU A 6 -0.67 -2.70 1.10
C LEU A 6 0.44 -2.26 2.03
N MET A 7 0.66 -0.95 2.13
CA MET A 7 1.71 -0.38 2.97
C MET A 7 1.07 0.42 4.10
N ALA A 8 1.42 0.07 5.34
CA ALA A 8 0.89 0.73 6.53
C ALA A 8 2.00 1.08 7.51
N GLU A 9 1.79 2.14 8.28
CA GLU A 9 2.74 2.59 9.28
C GLU A 9 1.98 3.33 10.39
N GLU A 10 2.39 3.12 11.65
CA GLU A 10 1.88 3.90 12.77
C GLU A 10 2.29 5.37 12.60
N ASP A 11 1.33 6.29 12.74
CA ASP A 11 1.55 7.73 12.54
C ASP A 11 2.22 8.08 11.20
N HIS A 12 1.90 7.34 10.15
CA HIS A 12 2.56 7.43 8.86
C HIS A 12 2.67 8.86 8.33
N PHE A 13 1.57 9.60 8.31
CA PHE A 13 1.53 10.92 7.68
C PHE A 13 2.31 11.95 8.49
N ASP A 14 2.23 11.89 9.82
CA ASP A 14 2.99 12.80 10.68
C ASP A 14 4.49 12.51 10.64
N LYS A 15 4.87 11.22 10.57
CA LYS A 15 6.27 10.82 10.40
C LYS A 15 6.84 11.30 9.08
N TRP A 16 6.07 11.23 8.01
CA TRP A 16 6.51 11.71 6.70
C TRP A 16 6.70 13.22 6.68
N GLU A 17 5.78 13.99 7.27
CA GLU A 17 5.92 15.44 7.39
C GLU A 17 7.15 15.83 8.22
N ALA A 18 7.44 15.08 9.27
CA ALA A 18 8.58 15.33 10.16
C ALA A 18 9.90 14.77 9.61
N ALA A 19 9.87 13.98 8.54
CA ALA A 19 11.05 13.34 7.98
C ALA A 19 12.04 14.37 7.43
N ASP A 20 13.33 14.17 7.73
CA ASP A 20 14.38 14.99 7.15
C ASP A 20 14.67 14.58 5.70
N HIS A 21 15.54 15.36 5.05
CA HIS A 21 15.88 15.14 3.65
C HIS A 21 16.52 13.75 3.41
N ALA A 22 17.41 13.33 4.31
CA ALA A 22 18.10 12.04 4.19
C ALA A 22 17.14 10.86 4.28
N LEU A 23 16.16 10.92 5.20
CA LEU A 23 15.15 9.89 5.33
C LEU A 23 14.25 9.83 4.09
N ARG A 24 13.82 10.98 3.58
CA ARG A 24 13.01 11.05 2.35
C ARG A 24 13.74 10.49 1.14
N GLU A 25 15.01 10.83 0.99
CA GLU A 25 15.83 10.27 -0.10
C GLU A 25 15.95 8.76 -0.02
N ARG A 26 16.18 8.21 1.18
CA ARG A 26 16.27 6.76 1.37
C ARG A 26 14.95 6.07 1.05
N VAL A 27 13.83 6.63 1.50
CA VAL A 27 12.49 6.09 1.22
C VAL A 27 12.24 6.06 -0.29
N ILE A 28 12.55 7.13 -1.00
CA ILE A 28 12.42 7.20 -2.46
C ILE A 28 13.32 6.16 -3.13
N ALA A 29 14.55 5.98 -2.66
CA ALA A 29 15.46 4.98 -3.20
C ALA A 29 14.91 3.55 -2.98
N ASP A 30 14.28 3.29 -1.84
CA ASP A 30 13.66 1.99 -1.56
C ASP A 30 12.48 1.73 -2.51
N PHE A 31 11.62 2.72 -2.78
CA PHE A 31 10.55 2.60 -3.76
C PHE A 31 11.10 2.33 -5.17
N ASN A 32 12.15 3.00 -5.57
CA ASN A 32 12.79 2.77 -6.86
C ASN A 32 13.35 1.35 -6.97
N ALA A 33 13.97 0.84 -5.91
CA ALA A 33 14.47 -0.53 -5.88
C ALA A 33 13.33 -1.56 -6.01
N PHE A 34 12.21 -1.31 -5.35
CA PHE A 34 11.00 -2.12 -5.49
C PHE A 34 10.49 -2.11 -6.94
N ASP A 35 10.35 -0.93 -7.53
CA ASP A 35 9.91 -0.79 -8.93
C ASP A 35 10.78 -1.59 -9.89
N GLU A 36 12.10 -1.45 -9.77
CA GLU A 36 13.05 -2.19 -10.61
C GLU A 36 12.92 -3.69 -10.43
N ALA A 37 12.79 -4.16 -9.19
CA ALA A 37 12.67 -5.58 -8.91
C ALA A 37 11.37 -6.18 -9.46
N VAL A 38 10.26 -5.46 -9.37
CA VAL A 38 8.99 -5.89 -9.96
C VAL A 38 9.10 -5.96 -11.48
N ARG A 39 9.62 -4.90 -12.11
CA ARG A 39 9.75 -4.82 -13.57
C ARG A 39 10.68 -5.88 -14.14
N ALA A 40 11.66 -6.33 -13.38
CA ALA A 40 12.55 -7.43 -13.78
C ALA A 40 11.85 -8.79 -13.79
N ARG A 41 10.71 -8.94 -13.11
CA ARG A 41 9.99 -10.22 -12.93
C ARG A 41 8.56 -10.21 -13.45
N GLY A 42 8.02 -9.03 -13.76
CA GLY A 42 6.64 -8.86 -14.20
C GLY A 42 6.33 -7.41 -14.44
N GLU A 43 5.19 -6.93 -13.94
CA GLU A 43 4.79 -5.53 -14.14
C GLU A 43 4.11 -4.94 -12.92
N ILE A 44 4.18 -3.61 -12.82
CA ILE A 44 3.35 -2.84 -11.91
C ILE A 44 2.08 -2.48 -12.68
N VAL A 45 0.95 -3.04 -12.23
CA VAL A 45 -0.35 -2.82 -12.88
C VAL A 45 -0.92 -1.46 -12.45
N ALA A 46 -0.82 -1.15 -11.16
CA ALA A 46 -1.29 0.10 -10.58
C ALA A 46 -0.58 0.36 -9.24
N GLY A 47 -0.66 1.58 -8.78
CA GLY A 47 -0.17 1.94 -7.46
C GLY A 47 -0.35 3.42 -7.23
N ASP A 48 -0.70 3.79 -5.99
CA ASP A 48 -0.87 5.17 -5.58
C ASP A 48 -0.56 5.34 -4.09
N ALA A 49 -0.10 6.52 -3.74
CA ALA A 49 -0.12 6.98 -2.36
C ALA A 49 -1.55 7.40 -1.99
N LEU A 50 -1.91 7.20 -0.75
CA LEU A 50 -3.21 7.62 -0.22
C LEU A 50 -3.06 8.91 0.58
N ASP A 51 -4.14 9.70 0.62
CA ASP A 51 -4.21 10.88 1.48
C ASP A 51 -4.49 10.47 2.93
N ARG A 52 -4.49 11.43 3.84
CA ARG A 52 -4.72 11.21 5.27
C ARG A 52 -6.06 10.52 5.53
N PRO A 53 -6.15 9.67 6.56
CA PRO A 53 -7.40 8.96 6.90
C PRO A 53 -8.60 9.89 7.11
N GLU A 54 -8.37 11.11 7.60
CA GLU A 54 -9.44 12.09 7.84
C GLU A 54 -10.16 12.50 6.56
N THR A 55 -9.53 12.33 5.39
CA THR A 55 -10.15 12.64 4.10
C THR A 55 -11.06 11.53 3.61
N ALA A 56 -11.00 10.34 4.22
CA ALA A 56 -11.81 9.21 3.82
C ALA A 56 -13.28 9.42 4.18
N ARG A 57 -14.16 8.83 3.36
CA ARG A 57 -15.57 8.71 3.65
C ARG A 57 -15.97 7.27 3.42
N THR A 58 -16.71 6.71 4.34
CA THR A 58 -17.08 5.30 4.30
C THR A 58 -18.59 5.14 4.12
N VAL A 59 -18.99 4.39 3.11
CA VAL A 59 -20.38 4.02 2.86
C VAL A 59 -20.65 2.75 3.65
N ARG A 60 -21.53 2.83 4.65
CA ARG A 60 -21.84 1.70 5.53
C ARG A 60 -22.83 0.73 4.89
N PRO A 61 -22.85 -0.53 5.32
CA PRO A 61 -23.78 -1.51 4.80
C PRO A 61 -25.21 -1.24 5.25
N GLY A 62 -26.16 -1.88 4.58
CA GLY A 62 -27.57 -1.86 4.95
C GLY A 62 -28.40 -0.99 4.04
N VAL A 63 -29.69 -0.94 4.34
CA VAL A 63 -30.66 -0.11 3.61
C VAL A 63 -30.38 1.36 3.92
N GLY A 64 -30.38 2.21 2.89
CA GLY A 64 -30.09 3.64 3.04
C GLY A 64 -28.61 3.98 3.06
N ARG A 65 -27.75 3.00 3.28
CA ARG A 65 -26.27 3.11 3.19
C ARG A 65 -25.73 4.41 3.79
N PRO A 66 -25.75 4.58 5.11
CA PRO A 66 -25.24 5.80 5.73
C PRO A 66 -23.75 5.98 5.42
N VAL A 67 -23.35 7.23 5.26
CA VAL A 67 -21.94 7.60 5.02
C VAL A 67 -21.35 8.17 6.30
N THR A 68 -20.21 7.66 6.70
CA THR A 68 -19.46 8.17 7.85
C THR A 68 -18.13 8.77 7.40
N ASP A 69 -17.64 9.76 8.12
CA ASP A 69 -16.31 10.32 7.88
C ASP A 69 -15.24 9.37 8.42
N GLY A 70 -14.11 9.34 7.74
CA GLY A 70 -12.99 8.51 8.11
C GLY A 70 -13.01 7.11 7.49
N PRO A 71 -11.97 6.30 7.75
CA PRO A 71 -11.84 4.96 7.21
C PRO A 71 -12.87 4.01 7.82
N PHE A 72 -13.14 2.88 7.13
CA PHE A 72 -14.13 1.89 7.59
C PHE A 72 -13.73 1.24 8.92
N ALA A 73 -12.45 1.20 9.23
CA ALA A 73 -11.92 0.72 10.51
C ALA A 73 -10.81 1.66 10.98
N GLU A 74 -10.85 2.02 12.25
CA GLU A 74 -9.75 2.76 12.87
C GLU A 74 -8.67 1.77 13.28
N THR A 75 -7.43 2.05 12.87
CA THR A 75 -6.27 1.23 13.19
C THR A 75 -5.13 2.13 13.65
N VAL A 76 -4.24 1.57 14.47
CA VAL A 76 -3.02 2.25 14.88
C VAL A 76 -2.10 2.44 13.66
N GLU A 77 -2.03 1.43 12.81
CA GLU A 77 -1.31 1.52 11.54
C GLU A 77 -2.20 2.17 10.48
N GLN A 78 -1.70 3.26 9.91
CA GLN A 78 -2.39 4.00 8.85
C GLN A 78 -1.96 3.49 7.49
N LEU A 79 -2.93 3.17 6.64
CA LEU A 79 -2.66 2.77 5.26
C LEU A 79 -2.19 3.99 4.46
N GLY A 80 -0.94 3.95 4.01
CA GLY A 80 -0.32 5.07 3.29
C GLY A 80 -0.28 4.91 1.78
N GLY A 81 -0.52 3.71 1.26
CA GLY A 81 -0.48 3.47 -0.17
C GLY A 81 -0.65 2.00 -0.52
N PHE A 82 -0.71 1.74 -1.82
CA PHE A 82 -0.83 0.39 -2.34
C PHE A 82 -0.16 0.25 -3.70
N TYR A 83 0.15 -1.00 -4.04
CA TYR A 83 0.47 -1.42 -5.42
C TYR A 83 -0.38 -2.62 -5.80
N LEU A 84 -0.67 -2.72 -7.08
CA LEU A 84 -1.15 -3.95 -7.70
C LEU A 84 -0.05 -4.40 -8.67
N ILE A 85 0.52 -5.58 -8.42
CA ILE A 85 1.63 -6.11 -9.21
C ILE A 85 1.26 -7.44 -9.85
N ASP A 86 1.87 -7.74 -10.98
CA ASP A 86 1.73 -9.03 -11.65
C ASP A 86 3.12 -9.68 -11.72
N VAL A 87 3.30 -10.75 -10.94
CA VAL A 87 4.56 -11.50 -10.85
C VAL A 87 4.24 -13.01 -10.84
N PRO A 88 5.25 -13.88 -11.05
CA PRO A 88 4.98 -15.30 -11.26
C PRO A 88 4.30 -16.03 -10.10
N ASP A 89 4.62 -15.70 -8.85
CA ASP A 89 4.12 -16.42 -7.68
C ASP A 89 4.16 -15.57 -6.40
N HIS A 90 3.54 -16.08 -5.33
CA HIS A 90 3.44 -15.38 -4.05
C HIS A 90 4.82 -15.19 -3.40
N ALA A 91 5.69 -16.17 -3.49
CA ALA A 91 7.05 -16.07 -2.93
C ALA A 91 7.84 -14.91 -3.57
N THR A 92 7.73 -14.75 -4.88
CA THR A 92 8.33 -13.61 -5.61
C THR A 92 7.72 -12.29 -5.16
N ALA A 93 6.39 -12.22 -5.02
CA ALA A 93 5.69 -11.01 -4.56
C ALA A 93 6.17 -10.58 -3.17
N VAL A 94 6.28 -11.52 -2.23
CA VAL A 94 6.77 -11.25 -0.88
C VAL A 94 8.23 -10.79 -0.92
N LYS A 95 9.05 -11.42 -1.75
CA LYS A 95 10.47 -11.09 -1.86
C LYS A 95 10.69 -9.66 -2.36
N VAL A 96 9.95 -9.24 -3.39
CA VAL A 96 10.06 -7.86 -3.89
C VAL A 96 9.45 -6.87 -2.91
N ALA A 97 8.35 -7.22 -2.25
CA ALA A 97 7.71 -6.36 -1.24
C ALA A 97 8.64 -6.04 -0.07
N ALA A 98 9.55 -6.94 0.27
CA ALA A 98 10.53 -6.74 1.33
C ALA A 98 11.53 -5.61 1.01
N LEU A 99 11.59 -5.14 -0.23
CA LEU A 99 12.42 -3.99 -0.64
C LEU A 99 11.77 -2.65 -0.30
N LEU A 100 10.46 -2.61 -0.05
CA LEU A 100 9.77 -1.40 0.36
C LEU A 100 10.35 -0.87 1.68
N PRO A 101 10.17 0.43 2.00
CA PRO A 101 10.77 1.01 3.18
C PRO A 101 10.54 0.17 4.44
N ARG A 102 11.60 -0.04 5.20
CA ARG A 102 11.61 -0.92 6.39
C ARG A 102 10.70 -0.43 7.52
N GLU A 103 10.28 0.82 7.46
CA GLU A 103 9.35 1.39 8.44
C GLU A 103 7.92 0.88 8.24
N TYR A 104 7.58 0.35 7.08
CA TYR A 104 6.23 -0.05 6.73
C TYR A 104 5.96 -1.51 7.06
N THR A 105 4.78 -1.75 7.60
CA THR A 105 4.17 -3.07 7.54
C THR A 105 3.62 -3.25 6.15
N VAL A 106 3.91 -4.37 5.51
CA VAL A 106 3.50 -4.63 4.13
C VAL A 106 2.71 -5.93 4.09
N GLU A 107 1.44 -5.83 3.67
CA GLU A 107 0.62 -7.00 3.40
C GLU A 107 0.65 -7.32 1.92
N VAL A 108 0.86 -8.60 1.58
CA VAL A 108 0.88 -9.08 0.19
C VAL A 108 -0.18 -10.14 0.04
N ARG A 109 -1.25 -9.82 -0.70
CA ARG A 109 -2.42 -10.69 -0.83
C ARG A 109 -2.71 -10.98 -2.29
N PRO A 110 -2.91 -12.27 -2.67
CA PRO A 110 -3.34 -12.60 -4.02
C PRO A 110 -4.65 -11.89 -4.37
N ALA A 111 -4.70 -11.30 -5.56
CA ALA A 111 -5.91 -10.74 -6.14
C ALA A 111 -6.47 -11.76 -7.13
N LEU A 112 -7.70 -12.17 -6.92
CA LEU A 112 -8.35 -13.19 -7.75
C LEU A 112 -9.23 -12.53 -8.80
N GLU A 113 -9.23 -13.10 -10.00
CA GLU A 113 -10.20 -12.74 -11.02
C GLU A 113 -11.57 -13.31 -10.63
N VAL A 114 -12.56 -12.42 -10.56
CA VAL A 114 -13.94 -12.86 -10.28
C VAL A 114 -14.66 -13.06 -11.60
N VAL A 115 -15.08 -14.30 -11.86
CA VAL A 115 -15.87 -14.66 -13.03
C VAL A 115 -17.32 -14.75 -12.59
N LEU A 116 -18.17 -13.90 -13.17
CA LEU A 116 -19.60 -13.85 -12.87
C LEU A 116 -20.41 -14.63 -13.88
#